data_59da11f9ff302b33053002de5d8aa260
#
_entry.id   59da11f9ff302b33053002de5d8aa260
#
_cell.length_a   1.000
_cell.length_b   1.000
_cell.length_c   1.000
_cell.angle_alpha   90.00
_cell.angle_beta   90.00
_cell.angle_gamma   90.00
#
_symmetry.space_group_name_H-M   'P 1'
#
loop_
_entity.id
_entity.type
_entity.pdbx_description
1 polymer ?
#
loop_
_entity_poly.entity_id
_entity_poly.type
_entity_poly.pdbx_seq_one_letter_code
_entity_poly.pdbx_strand_id
1 'polypeptide(L)' 'RQGKNLDKIDEIIDKLARFEILDPKYRDHNLINDKYYKNCRECHIEPDWLLVYQYEEDKLNLLLIATGSHSELFK' A
#
# COMPACT_ATOMS: atom_id res chain seq x y z
N ARG A 1 -7.33 20.47 -7.49
CA ARG A 1 -6.85 19.33 -7.27
C ARG A 1 -5.93 19.24 -6.18
N GLN A 2 -5.90 18.25 -5.63
CA GLN A 2 -5.46 18.34 -4.50
C GLN A 2 -4.32 17.77 -4.14
N GLY A 3 -3.53 17.81 -4.73
CA GLY A 3 -2.27 17.64 -4.21
C GLY A 3 -1.69 16.28 -4.00
N LYS A 4 -2.31 15.25 -4.39
CA LYS A 4 -1.66 13.96 -4.26
C LYS A 4 -0.63 13.80 -5.37
N ASN A 5 0.56 13.35 -5.00
CA ASN A 5 1.65 13.24 -5.94
C ASN A 5 1.61 11.89 -6.64
N LEU A 6 1.09 11.88 -7.86
CA LEU A 6 0.96 10.64 -8.62
C LEU A 6 2.30 10.03 -9.00
N ASP A 7 3.35 10.85 -9.13
CA ASP A 7 4.68 10.31 -9.40
C ASP A 7 5.18 9.45 -8.27
N LYS A 8 4.79 9.79 -7.05
CA LYS A 8 5.17 9.03 -5.87
C LYS A 8 4.50 7.66 -5.86
N ILE A 9 3.23 7.59 -6.24
CA ILE A 9 2.53 6.32 -6.39
C ILE A 9 3.22 5.49 -7.46
N ASP A 10 3.49 6.08 -8.62
CA ASP A 10 4.09 5.34 -9.72
C ASP A 10 5.44 4.77 -9.34
N GLU A 11 6.23 5.52 -8.59
CA GLU A 11 7.52 5.06 -8.14
C GLU A 11 7.39 3.86 -7.20
N ILE A 12 6.44 3.95 -6.27
CA ILE A 12 6.21 2.87 -5.31
C ILE A 12 5.70 1.62 -6.02
N ILE A 13 4.73 1.78 -6.91
CA ILE A 13 4.17 0.64 -7.65
C ILE A 13 5.25 -0.02 -8.49
N ASP A 14 6.10 0.78 -9.12
CA ASP A 14 7.18 0.25 -9.93
C ASP A 14 8.15 -0.61 -9.10
N LYS A 15 8.49 -0.14 -7.91
CA LYS A 15 9.36 -0.90 -7.01
C LYS A 15 8.69 -2.20 -6.56
N LEU A 16 7.41 -2.13 -6.20
CA LEU A 16 6.68 -3.32 -5.78
C LEU A 16 6.56 -4.31 -6.92
N ALA A 17 6.34 -3.84 -8.14
CA ALA A 17 6.24 -4.72 -9.30
C ALA A 17 7.55 -5.44 -9.59
N ARG A 18 8.67 -4.86 -9.17
CA ARG A 18 9.99 -5.49 -9.29
C ARG A 18 10.39 -6.27 -8.06
N PHE A 19 9.47 -6.43 -7.11
CA PHE A 19 9.69 -7.16 -5.87
C PHE A 19 10.80 -6.55 -5.02
N GLU A 20 11.00 -5.25 -5.11
CA GLU A 20 11.97 -4.53 -4.30
C GLU A 20 11.39 -4.20 -2.94
N ILE A 21 12.25 -4.13 -1.94
CA ILE A 21 11.83 -3.74 -0.60
C ILE A 21 11.77 -2.22 -0.54
N LEU A 22 10.66 -1.69 -0.03
CA LEU A 22 10.50 -0.26 0.09
C LEU A 22 11.31 0.29 1.25
N ASP A 23 11.67 1.57 1.16
CA ASP A 23 12.31 2.29 2.24
C ASP A 23 11.43 2.20 3.50
N PRO A 24 12.01 2.02 4.69
CA PRO A 24 11.24 1.92 5.94
C PRO A 24 10.29 3.08 6.19
N LYS A 25 10.53 4.24 5.60
CA LYS A 25 9.63 5.37 5.78
C LYS A 25 8.23 5.12 5.25
N TYR A 26 8.08 4.14 4.34
CA TYR A 26 6.77 3.81 3.79
C TYR A 26 6.02 2.79 4.65
N ARG A 27 6.65 2.29 5.71
CA ARG A 27 6.00 1.39 6.68
C ARG A 27 5.31 0.20 6.06
N ASP A 28 5.94 -0.40 5.08
CA ASP A 28 5.40 -1.59 4.41
C ASP A 28 5.35 -2.74 5.40
N HIS A 29 4.19 -3.34 5.55
CA HIS A 29 4.00 -4.44 6.51
C HIS A 29 2.82 -5.31 6.11
N ASN A 30 2.78 -6.51 6.67
CA ASN A 30 1.65 -7.41 6.47
C ASN A 30 0.45 -6.93 7.26
N LEU A 31 -0.73 -7.05 6.68
CA LEU A 31 -1.97 -6.84 7.41
C LEU A 31 -2.32 -8.14 8.14
N ILE A 32 -2.33 -8.08 9.45
CA ILE A 32 -2.55 -9.25 10.29
C ILE A 32 -3.94 -9.20 10.89
N ASN A 33 -4.65 -10.31 10.79
CA ASN A 33 -5.99 -10.45 11.38
C ASN A 33 -7.04 -9.55 10.74
N ASP A 34 -6.81 -9.13 9.51
CA ASP A 34 -7.80 -8.34 8.80
C ASP A 34 -8.76 -9.28 8.08
N LYS A 35 -10.08 -9.10 8.33
CA LYS A 35 -11.07 -9.95 7.75
C LYS A 35 -11.18 -9.81 6.27
N TYR A 36 -10.95 -8.62 5.74
CA TYR A 36 -11.21 -8.32 4.34
C TYR A 36 -9.95 -8.41 3.48
N TYR A 37 -8.78 -8.26 4.09
CA TYR A 37 -7.53 -8.16 3.35
C TYR A 37 -6.55 -9.24 3.80
N LYS A 38 -7.00 -10.48 3.72
CA LYS A 38 -6.15 -11.62 4.12
C LYS A 38 -4.98 -11.76 3.18
N ASN A 39 -3.84 -12.04 3.75
CA ASN A 39 -2.60 -12.23 3.00
C ASN A 39 -2.18 -11.00 2.21
N CYS A 40 -2.58 -9.83 2.68
CA CYS A 40 -2.25 -8.58 2.01
C CYS A 40 -1.20 -7.82 2.77
N ARG A 41 -0.60 -6.86 2.11
CA ARG A 41 0.35 -5.94 2.69
C ARG A 41 -0.16 -4.53 2.52
N GLU A 42 0.33 -3.64 3.36
CA GLU A 42 -0.04 -2.25 3.31
C GLU A 42 1.21 -1.40 3.37
N CYS A 43 1.26 -0.32 2.61
CA CYS A 43 2.30 0.67 2.80
C CYS A 43 1.68 2.06 2.84
N HIS A 44 2.42 3.01 3.43
CA HIS A 44 1.98 4.39 3.52
C HIS A 44 2.73 5.18 2.47
N ILE A 45 2.04 5.62 1.44
CA ILE A 45 2.63 6.50 0.42
C ILE A 45 2.94 7.83 1.07
N GLU A 46 2.01 8.33 1.86
CA GLU A 46 2.15 9.45 2.78
C GLU A 46 1.45 9.05 4.07
N PRO A 47 1.63 9.78 5.17
CA PRO A 47 1.07 9.33 6.45
C PRO A 47 -0.42 9.03 6.41
N ASP A 48 -1.18 9.77 5.59
CA ASP A 48 -2.61 9.55 5.47
C ASP A 48 -3.01 8.98 4.11
N TRP A 49 -2.08 8.40 3.38
CA TRP A 49 -2.35 7.89 2.04
C TRP A 49 -1.79 6.47 1.93
N LEU A 50 -2.69 5.51 1.92
CA LEU A 50 -2.38 4.10 2.05
C LEU A 50 -2.54 3.35 0.73
N LEU A 51 -1.74 2.32 0.57
CA LEU A 51 -1.87 1.38 -0.53
C LEU A 51 -1.93 -0.03 0.06
N VAL A 52 -2.98 -0.77 -0.24
CA VAL A 52 -3.09 -2.17 0.14
C VAL A 52 -2.87 -3.01 -1.12
N TYR A 53 -2.00 -3.97 -1.03
CA TYR A 53 -1.64 -4.78 -2.17
C TYR A 53 -1.33 -6.22 -1.74
N GLN A 54 -1.21 -7.08 -2.72
CA GLN A 54 -0.98 -8.49 -2.48
C GLN A 54 -0.12 -9.03 -3.60
N TYR A 55 0.81 -9.91 -3.25
CA TYR A 55 1.51 -10.69 -4.27
C TYR A 55 0.82 -12.05 -4.39
N GLU A 56 0.49 -12.41 -5.62
CA GLU A 56 -0.09 -13.70 -5.88
C GLU A 56 0.80 -14.35 -6.91
N GLU A 57 1.55 -15.33 -6.49
CA GLU A 57 2.61 -15.94 -7.30
C GLU A 57 3.62 -14.84 -7.68
N ASP A 58 3.77 -14.52 -8.94
CA ASP A 58 4.67 -13.46 -9.36
C ASP A 58 3.94 -12.23 -9.86
N LYS A 59 2.69 -12.04 -9.43
CA LYS A 59 1.88 -10.91 -9.84
C LYS A 59 1.59 -9.99 -8.69
N LEU A 60 1.61 -8.70 -8.99
CA LEU A 60 1.23 -7.67 -8.03
C LEU A 60 -0.23 -7.30 -8.25
N ASN A 61 -1.04 -7.45 -7.22
CA ASN A 61 -2.44 -7.03 -7.25
C ASN A 61 -2.61 -5.82 -6.35
N LEU A 62 -3.12 -4.74 -6.90
CA LEU A 62 -3.43 -3.53 -6.13
C LEU A 62 -4.89 -3.59 -5.72
N LEU A 63 -5.15 -3.57 -4.43
CA LEU A 63 -6.50 -3.78 -3.92
C LEU A 63 -7.17 -2.51 -3.47
N LEU A 64 -6.43 -1.58 -2.90
CA LEU A 64 -7.01 -0.35 -2.39
C LEU A 64 -5.97 0.74 -2.36
N ILE A 65 -6.31 1.89 -2.91
CA ILE A 65 -5.54 3.12 -2.72
C ILE A 65 -6.50 4.10 -2.07
N ALA A 66 -6.20 4.54 -0.86
CA ALA A 66 -7.14 5.34 -0.09
C ALA A 66 -6.42 6.37 0.76
N THR A 67 -7.14 7.43 1.08
CA THR A 67 -6.66 8.43 2.03
C THR A 67 -7.44 8.29 3.32
N GLY A 68 -6.83 8.71 4.42
CA GLY A 68 -7.44 8.63 5.73
C GLY A 68 -6.52 7.91 6.69
N SER A 69 -6.87 7.95 7.96
CA SER A 69 -6.08 7.26 8.95
C SER A 69 -6.39 5.77 8.90
N HIS A 70 -5.45 4.97 9.43
CA HIS A 70 -5.64 3.53 9.50
C HIS A 70 -6.91 3.18 10.27
N SER A 71 -7.19 3.90 11.33
CA SER A 71 -8.38 3.62 12.13
C SER A 71 -9.66 3.95 11.39
N GLU A 72 -9.62 4.87 10.44
CA GLU A 72 -10.80 5.16 9.61
C GLU A 72 -11.03 4.09 8.57
N LEU A 73 -9.97 3.55 8.01
CA LEU A 73 -10.07 2.59 6.93
C LEU A 73 -10.31 1.16 7.39
N PHE A 74 -9.84 0.82 8.58
CA PHE A 74 -9.88 -0.56 9.06
C PHE A 74 -10.57 -0.71 10.40
N LYS A 75 -11.65 -0.04 10.56
CA LYS A 75 -12.42 -0.14 11.81
C LYS A 75 -12.93 -1.52 12.08
#